data_09bc20766a80b5297bd65a32cfc49b9a
#
_entry.id   09bc20766a80b5297bd65a32cfc49b9a
#
_cell.length_a   1.000
_cell.length_b   1.000
_cell.length_c   1.000
_cell.angle_alpha   90.00
_cell.angle_beta   90.00
_cell.angle_gamma   90.00
#
_symmetry.space_group_name_H-M   'P 1'
#
loop_
_entity.id
_entity.type
_entity.pdbx_description
1 polymer ?
#
loop_
_entity_poly.entity_id
_entity_poly.type
_entity_poly.pdbx_seq_one_letter_code
_entity_poly.pdbx_strand_id
1 'polypeptide(L)'
;MIEQRIARLRAFLQEHDADGVIIVQPENLRYFSAFTGGEGALVIGLDQAVLWTDSRYTEQAANQSGTWYDIKNHHNALSSSIRSSLNDMEIGVAGYEENFLTHFMYENISDGALCGFLPCDLTSLRAVKEPYELKATRKASNIADRAFADLLPYIKPGVTE
;
A
#
# COMPACT_ATOMS: atom_id res chain seq x y z
N MET A 1 -1.01 16.15 1.78
CA MET A 1 -1.82 14.90 1.81
C MET A 1 -0.96 13.67 1.99
N ILE A 2 -0.18 13.19 1.01
CA ILE A 2 0.70 12.00 1.16
C ILE A 2 1.71 12.20 2.29
N GLU A 3 2.39 13.32 2.33
CA GLU A 3 3.34 13.67 3.39
C GLU A 3 2.76 13.52 4.81
N GLN A 4 1.53 14.00 5.02
CA GLN A 4 0.84 13.87 6.31
C GLN A 4 0.49 12.40 6.64
N ARG A 5 0.22 11.57 5.63
CA ARG A 5 -0.02 10.14 5.80
C ARG A 5 1.25 9.40 6.18
N ILE A 6 2.37 9.73 5.51
CA ILE A 6 3.69 9.19 5.86
C ILE A 6 4.07 9.62 7.28
N ALA A 7 3.85 10.88 7.67
CA ALA A 7 4.13 11.34 9.01
C ALA A 7 3.31 10.60 10.09
N ARG A 8 2.00 10.38 9.82
CA ARG A 8 1.15 9.57 10.74
C ARG A 8 1.59 8.11 10.81
N LEU A 9 2.01 7.53 9.68
CA LEU A 9 2.55 6.17 9.64
C LEU A 9 3.83 6.07 10.47
N ARG A 10 4.76 7.01 10.34
CA ARG A 10 5.99 7.04 11.11
C ARG A 10 5.74 7.18 12.61
N ALA A 11 4.80 8.02 13.01
CA ALA A 11 4.39 8.12 14.42
C ALA A 11 3.79 6.79 14.92
N PHE A 12 2.93 6.15 14.12
CA PHE A 12 2.38 4.83 14.43
C PHE A 12 3.48 3.78 14.60
N LEU A 13 4.49 3.75 13.72
CA LEU A 13 5.61 2.82 13.83
C LEU A 13 6.38 3.01 15.13
N GLN A 14 6.69 4.24 15.50
CA GLN A 14 7.38 4.56 16.76
C GLN A 14 6.57 4.14 17.99
N GLU A 15 5.25 4.31 17.98
CA GLU A 15 4.35 3.86 19.05
C GLU A 15 4.31 2.33 19.20
N HIS A 16 4.71 1.59 18.15
CA HIS A 16 4.70 0.12 18.11
C HIS A 16 6.12 -0.49 18.08
N ASP A 17 7.14 0.29 18.47
CA ASP A 17 8.54 -0.15 18.51
C ASP A 17 9.06 -0.71 17.16
N ALA A 18 8.63 -0.12 16.05
CA ALA A 18 9.09 -0.44 14.70
C ALA A 18 9.84 0.75 14.07
N ASP A 19 10.92 0.45 13.33
CA ASP A 19 11.74 1.46 12.64
C ASP A 19 11.36 1.62 11.17
N GLY A 20 10.59 0.69 10.64
CA GLY A 20 10.11 0.71 9.27
C GLY A 20 8.95 -0.24 9.03
N VAL A 21 8.41 -0.21 7.82
CA VAL A 21 7.29 -1.08 7.43
C VAL A 21 7.37 -1.50 5.97
N ILE A 22 6.93 -2.73 5.71
CA ILE A 22 6.70 -3.28 4.38
C ILE A 22 5.22 -3.20 4.07
N ILE A 23 4.86 -2.53 2.98
CA ILE A 23 3.48 -2.40 2.52
C ILE A 23 3.34 -3.05 1.15
N VAL A 24 2.50 -4.07 1.06
CA VAL A 24 2.19 -4.81 -0.16
C VAL A 24 0.69 -4.83 -0.48
N GLN A 25 -0.16 -4.53 0.49
CA GLN A 25 -1.60 -4.42 0.27
C GLN A 25 -1.90 -3.28 -0.71
N PRO A 26 -2.59 -3.53 -1.84
CA PRO A 26 -2.82 -2.52 -2.87
C PRO A 26 -3.50 -1.24 -2.37
N GLU A 27 -4.45 -1.37 -1.45
CA GLU A 27 -5.17 -0.23 -0.87
C GLU A 27 -4.25 0.64 0.00
N ASN A 28 -3.37 0.01 0.79
CA ASN A 28 -2.39 0.71 1.61
C ASN A 28 -1.28 1.32 0.75
N LEU A 29 -0.79 0.57 -0.24
CA LEU A 29 0.17 1.06 -1.22
C LEU A 29 -0.35 2.34 -1.88
N ARG A 30 -1.57 2.30 -2.42
CA ARG A 30 -2.21 3.48 -3.01
C ARG A 30 -2.44 4.61 -2.00
N TYR A 31 -2.87 4.29 -0.78
CA TYR A 31 -3.17 5.27 0.26
C TYR A 31 -1.93 6.06 0.67
N PHE A 32 -0.81 5.39 0.89
CA PHE A 32 0.42 6.03 1.35
C PHE A 32 1.24 6.67 0.21
N SER A 33 1.17 6.16 -1.03
CA SER A 33 1.99 6.65 -2.14
C SER A 33 1.25 7.41 -3.23
N ALA A 34 -0.07 7.31 -3.31
CA ALA A 34 -0.89 7.70 -4.47
C ALA A 34 -0.63 6.86 -5.74
N PHE A 35 0.27 5.88 -5.71
CA PHE A 35 0.56 5.02 -6.84
C PHE A 35 -0.63 4.13 -7.19
N THR A 36 -0.98 4.08 -8.46
CA THR A 36 -2.13 3.32 -8.98
C THR A 36 -1.74 2.21 -9.94
N GLY A 37 -0.46 1.87 -10.01
CA GLY A 37 0.03 0.73 -10.79
C GLY A 37 -0.40 -0.61 -10.19
N GLY A 38 -0.35 -1.65 -11.00
CA GLY A 38 -0.85 -2.98 -10.62
C GLY A 38 0.13 -3.81 -9.81
N GLU A 39 1.39 -3.41 -9.70
CA GLU A 39 2.43 -4.14 -8.99
C GLU A 39 3.42 -3.20 -8.31
N GLY A 40 3.72 -3.48 -7.05
CA GLY A 40 4.71 -2.74 -6.29
C GLY A 40 4.68 -3.06 -4.81
N ALA A 41 5.68 -2.53 -4.09
CA ALA A 41 5.76 -2.55 -2.64
C ALA A 41 6.37 -1.24 -2.14
N LEU A 42 5.97 -0.81 -0.94
CA LEU A 42 6.65 0.27 -0.23
C LEU A 42 7.52 -0.32 0.87
N VAL A 43 8.71 0.24 1.02
CA VAL A 43 9.52 0.11 2.23
C VAL A 43 9.68 1.53 2.79
N ILE A 44 9.09 1.77 3.95
CA ILE A 44 9.08 3.10 4.59
C ILE A 44 9.79 2.98 5.92
N GLY A 45 10.94 3.64 6.04
CA GLY A 45 11.65 3.85 7.29
C GLY A 45 11.33 5.20 7.90
N LEU A 46 11.96 5.52 9.03
CA LEU A 46 11.72 6.77 9.74
C LEU A 46 12.12 8.01 8.91
N ASP A 47 13.19 7.91 8.13
CA ASP A 47 13.70 9.03 7.32
C ASP A 47 13.58 8.81 5.81
N GLN A 48 13.62 7.57 5.37
CA GLN A 48 13.64 7.18 3.95
C GLN A 48 12.35 6.47 3.56
N ALA A 49 12.04 6.48 2.26
CA ALA A 49 10.90 5.75 1.72
C ALA A 49 11.20 5.36 0.26
N VAL A 50 11.00 4.08 -0.05
CA VAL A 50 11.21 3.52 -1.39
C VAL A 50 9.90 2.91 -1.89
N LEU A 51 9.59 3.16 -3.16
CA LEU A 51 8.57 2.44 -3.91
C LEU A 51 9.27 1.53 -4.92
N TRP A 52 9.12 0.24 -4.72
CA TRP A 52 9.52 -0.78 -5.68
C TRP A 52 8.40 -1.07 -6.66
N THR A 53 8.71 -1.12 -7.95
CA THR A 53 7.78 -1.54 -9.00
C THR A 53 8.55 -2.19 -10.14
N ASP A 54 7.86 -2.69 -11.15
CA ASP A 54 8.51 -3.20 -12.36
C ASP A 54 8.68 -2.14 -13.46
N SER A 55 9.38 -2.48 -14.52
CA SER A 55 9.70 -1.56 -15.61
C SER A 55 8.47 -0.98 -16.33
N ARG A 56 7.32 -1.66 -16.29
CA ARG A 56 6.06 -1.21 -16.92
C ARG A 56 5.48 0.02 -16.23
N TYR A 57 5.76 0.20 -14.94
CA TYR A 57 5.17 1.24 -14.11
C TYR A 57 6.14 2.31 -13.64
N THR A 58 7.41 2.28 -14.04
CA THR A 58 8.45 3.22 -13.57
C THR A 58 8.08 4.67 -13.80
N GLU A 59 7.68 5.01 -15.03
CA GLU A 59 7.30 6.39 -15.37
C GLU A 59 6.05 6.83 -14.60
N GLN A 60 5.06 5.95 -14.49
CA GLN A 60 3.85 6.21 -13.73
C GLN A 60 4.16 6.44 -12.25
N ALA A 61 5.00 5.60 -11.64
CA ALA A 61 5.42 5.73 -10.25
C ALA A 61 6.17 7.04 -10.01
N ALA A 62 7.11 7.39 -10.90
CA ALA A 62 7.85 8.66 -10.81
C ALA A 62 6.91 9.88 -10.87
N ASN A 63 5.94 9.87 -11.79
CA ASN A 63 4.98 10.96 -11.93
C ASN A 63 3.99 11.06 -10.76
N GLN A 64 3.57 9.93 -10.17
CA GLN A 64 2.58 9.89 -9.11
C GLN A 64 3.17 10.01 -7.70
N SER A 65 4.36 9.48 -7.48
CA SER A 65 4.92 9.23 -6.14
C SER A 65 6.35 9.77 -5.96
N GLY A 66 7.05 10.15 -7.04
CA GLY A 66 8.47 10.52 -7.00
C GLY A 66 8.82 11.75 -6.15
N THR A 67 7.82 12.51 -5.70
CA THR A 67 8.04 13.61 -4.73
C THR A 67 8.33 13.09 -3.32
N TRP A 68 7.84 11.90 -2.96
CA TRP A 68 7.88 11.36 -1.61
C TRP A 68 8.68 10.07 -1.49
N TYR A 69 8.94 9.40 -2.61
CA TYR A 69 9.56 8.09 -2.67
C TYR A 69 10.73 8.06 -3.64
N ASP A 70 11.79 7.36 -3.26
CA ASP A 70 12.78 6.87 -4.21
C ASP A 70 12.16 5.74 -5.03
N ILE A 71 12.03 5.93 -6.34
CA ILE A 71 11.39 4.97 -7.24
C ILE A 71 12.45 4.00 -7.76
N LYS A 72 12.28 2.72 -7.43
CA LYS A 72 13.22 1.68 -7.83
C LYS A 72 12.54 0.57 -8.63
N ASN A 73 13.27 0.01 -9.59
CA ASN A 73 12.84 -1.16 -10.34
C ASN A 73 13.43 -2.43 -9.77
N HIS A 74 12.56 -3.42 -9.55
CA HIS A 74 13.05 -4.77 -9.30
C HIS A 74 13.26 -5.50 -10.63
N HIS A 75 14.43 -6.06 -10.83
CA HIS A 75 14.76 -6.93 -11.97
C HIS A 75 14.69 -8.41 -11.61
N ASN A 76 14.74 -8.70 -10.31
CA ASN A 76 14.63 -10.02 -9.70
C ASN A 76 13.33 -10.12 -8.88
N ALA A 77 13.24 -11.10 -8.01
CA ALA A 77 12.11 -11.22 -7.10
C ALA A 77 11.95 -9.95 -6.25
N LEU A 78 10.71 -9.46 -6.14
CA LEU A 78 10.37 -8.27 -5.35
C LEU A 78 10.81 -8.42 -3.87
N SER A 79 10.73 -9.64 -3.32
CA SER A 79 11.22 -9.96 -1.97
C SER A 79 12.69 -9.62 -1.76
N SER A 80 13.56 -9.90 -2.74
CA SER A 80 14.98 -9.56 -2.66
C SER A 80 15.20 -8.05 -2.63
N SER A 81 14.41 -7.30 -3.39
CA SER A 81 14.47 -5.84 -3.45
C SER A 81 13.98 -5.20 -2.15
N ILE A 82 12.89 -5.73 -1.56
CA ILE A 82 12.41 -5.32 -0.24
C ILE A 82 13.49 -5.56 0.81
N ARG A 83 14.06 -6.76 0.86
CA ARG A 83 15.15 -7.11 1.80
C ARG A 83 16.35 -6.17 1.67
N SER A 84 16.78 -5.88 0.42
CA SER A 84 17.86 -4.90 0.20
C SER A 84 17.54 -3.55 0.81
N SER A 85 16.32 -3.04 0.60
CA SER A 85 15.92 -1.76 1.21
C SER A 85 15.89 -1.80 2.74
N LEU A 86 15.44 -2.90 3.35
CA LEU A 86 15.46 -3.03 4.80
C LEU A 86 16.88 -2.94 5.35
N ASN A 87 17.82 -3.63 4.69
CA ASN A 87 19.22 -3.64 5.10
C ASN A 87 19.92 -2.30 4.79
N ASP A 88 19.67 -1.70 3.62
CA ASP A 88 20.26 -0.42 3.21
C ASP A 88 19.78 0.76 4.10
N MET A 89 18.56 0.69 4.61
CA MET A 89 17.99 1.68 5.54
C MET A 89 18.34 1.39 7.00
N GLU A 90 19.10 0.33 7.29
CA GLU A 90 19.48 -0.10 8.64
C GLU A 90 18.28 -0.27 9.59
N ILE A 91 17.15 -0.80 9.06
CA ILE A 91 15.94 -1.03 9.84
C ILE A 91 16.21 -2.15 10.86
N GLY A 92 16.00 -1.87 12.13
CA GLY A 92 16.16 -2.86 13.21
C GLY A 92 14.92 -3.72 13.41
N VAL A 93 13.72 -3.13 13.28
CA VAL A 93 12.43 -3.82 13.36
C VAL A 93 11.52 -3.36 12.23
N ALA A 94 11.15 -4.27 11.34
CA ALA A 94 10.25 -4.03 10.22
C ALA A 94 8.83 -4.50 10.53
N GLY A 95 7.87 -3.57 10.52
CA GLY A 95 6.45 -3.91 10.46
C GLY A 95 6.10 -4.57 9.12
N TYR A 96 5.14 -5.49 9.12
CA TYR A 96 4.63 -6.07 7.87
C TYR A 96 3.13 -6.38 7.96
N GLU A 97 2.46 -6.35 6.84
CA GLU A 97 1.02 -6.62 6.72
C GLU A 97 0.76 -8.13 6.72
N GLU A 98 0.55 -8.73 7.90
CA GLU A 98 0.41 -10.19 8.07
C GLU A 98 -0.75 -10.80 7.26
N ASN A 99 -1.80 -10.03 7.00
CA ASN A 99 -2.96 -10.49 6.24
C ASN A 99 -2.76 -10.46 4.72
N PHE A 100 -1.68 -9.85 4.24
CA PHE A 100 -1.39 -9.68 2.81
C PHE A 100 -0.04 -10.21 2.37
N LEU A 101 0.97 -10.10 3.23
CA LEU A 101 2.27 -10.68 2.95
C LEU A 101 2.15 -12.21 3.03
N THR A 102 2.26 -12.89 1.89
CA THR A 102 2.19 -14.35 1.86
C THR A 102 3.36 -14.95 2.65
N HIS A 103 3.15 -16.14 3.23
CA HIS A 103 4.21 -16.85 3.94
C HIS A 103 5.46 -17.05 3.05
N PHE A 104 5.27 -17.42 1.79
CA PHE A 104 6.37 -17.53 0.82
C PHE A 104 7.15 -16.22 0.67
N MET A 105 6.48 -15.10 0.57
CA MET A 105 7.13 -13.80 0.44
C MET A 105 7.84 -13.39 1.73
N TYR A 106 7.21 -13.66 2.88
CA TYR A 106 7.79 -13.43 4.19
C TYR A 106 9.11 -14.20 4.37
N GLU A 107 9.12 -15.51 4.09
CA GLU A 107 10.34 -16.33 4.18
C GLU A 107 11.45 -15.79 3.27
N ASN A 108 11.12 -15.44 2.01
CA ASN A 108 12.11 -14.89 1.08
C ASN A 108 12.65 -13.51 1.48
N ILE A 109 11.89 -12.70 2.21
CA ILE A 109 12.35 -11.42 2.74
C ILE A 109 13.20 -11.65 3.98
N SER A 110 12.73 -12.47 4.92
CA SER A 110 13.39 -12.71 6.21
C SER A 110 14.70 -13.48 6.07
N ASP A 111 14.82 -14.35 5.06
CA ASP A 111 16.07 -15.05 4.76
C ASP A 111 17.14 -14.06 4.28
N GLY A 112 18.03 -13.66 5.21
CA GLY A 112 19.10 -12.69 4.99
C GLY A 112 18.72 -11.22 5.24
N ALA A 113 17.56 -10.94 5.81
CA ALA A 113 17.28 -9.63 6.41
C ALA A 113 18.03 -9.47 7.74
N LEU A 114 18.53 -8.26 8.00
CA LEU A 114 19.27 -7.92 9.22
C LEU A 114 18.36 -7.29 10.30
N CYS A 115 17.05 -7.46 10.20
CA CYS A 115 16.05 -6.88 11.10
C CYS A 115 15.13 -7.94 11.70
N GLY A 116 14.49 -7.59 12.83
CA GLY A 116 13.32 -8.28 13.35
C GLY A 116 12.06 -7.96 12.55
N PHE A 117 11.02 -8.79 12.68
CA PHE A 117 9.73 -8.59 12.00
C PHE A 117 8.59 -8.51 13.01
N LEU A 118 7.68 -7.55 12.81
CA LEU A 118 6.51 -7.33 13.66
C LEU A 118 5.23 -7.28 12.80
N PRO A 119 4.21 -8.12 13.09
CA PRO A 119 2.91 -7.99 12.43
C PRO A 119 2.30 -6.61 12.67
N CYS A 120 1.79 -5.97 11.61
CA CYS A 120 1.27 -4.61 11.66
C CYS A 120 -0.09 -4.53 10.98
N ASP A 121 -1.10 -3.99 11.67
CA ASP A 121 -2.39 -3.64 11.07
C ASP A 121 -2.47 -2.12 10.83
N LEU A 122 -2.40 -1.72 9.58
CA LEU A 122 -2.45 -0.31 9.16
C LEU A 122 -3.89 0.19 8.91
N THR A 123 -4.89 -0.64 9.16
CA THR A 123 -6.32 -0.32 8.89
C THR A 123 -6.78 0.92 9.66
N SER A 124 -6.31 1.09 10.90
CA SER A 124 -6.64 2.23 11.75
C SER A 124 -6.25 3.57 11.13
N LEU A 125 -5.14 3.63 10.40
CA LEU A 125 -4.64 4.83 9.74
C LEU A 125 -5.52 5.31 8.57
N ARG A 126 -6.37 4.41 8.02
CA ARG A 126 -7.34 4.70 6.97
C ARG A 126 -8.78 4.76 7.49
N ALA A 127 -9.01 4.53 8.78
CA ALA A 127 -10.36 4.48 9.35
C ALA A 127 -11.07 5.83 9.23
N VAL A 128 -10.39 6.92 9.54
CA VAL A 128 -10.90 8.28 9.39
C VAL A 128 -10.60 8.78 7.99
N LYS A 129 -11.66 8.99 7.19
CA LYS A 129 -11.55 9.41 5.78
C LYS A 129 -11.37 10.90 5.64
N GLU A 130 -10.52 11.30 4.72
CA GLU A 130 -10.35 12.70 4.33
C GLU A 130 -11.55 13.20 3.49
N PRO A 131 -11.81 14.51 3.43
CA PRO A 131 -12.98 15.05 2.73
C PRO A 131 -13.11 14.62 1.26
N TYR A 132 -11.98 14.49 0.55
CA TYR A 132 -12.00 14.05 -0.85
C TYR A 132 -12.34 12.55 -0.98
N GLU A 133 -11.92 11.71 -0.01
CA GLU A 133 -12.26 10.28 0.02
C GLU A 133 -13.76 10.09 0.27
N LEU A 134 -14.32 10.86 1.20
CA LEU A 134 -15.77 10.90 1.43
C LEU A 134 -16.54 11.34 0.18
N LYS A 135 -16.04 12.36 -0.53
CA LYS A 135 -16.64 12.82 -1.79
C LYS A 135 -16.61 11.73 -2.87
N ALA A 136 -15.48 11.05 -3.01
CA ALA A 136 -15.31 9.95 -3.97
C ALA A 136 -16.23 8.77 -3.64
N THR A 137 -16.30 8.37 -2.37
CA THR A 137 -17.17 7.28 -1.90
C THR A 137 -18.65 7.61 -2.13
N ARG A 138 -19.10 8.83 -1.79
CA ARG A 138 -20.48 9.27 -2.06
C ARG A 138 -20.80 9.26 -3.55
N LYS A 139 -19.86 9.71 -4.40
CA LYS A 139 -20.05 9.67 -5.86
C LYS A 139 -20.20 8.23 -6.35
N ALA A 140 -19.38 7.30 -5.88
CA ALA A 140 -19.46 5.89 -6.25
C ALA A 140 -20.80 5.26 -5.79
N SER A 141 -21.22 5.53 -4.55
CA SER A 141 -22.51 5.08 -4.01
C SER A 141 -23.68 5.59 -4.86
N ASN A 142 -23.71 6.89 -5.17
CA ASN A 142 -24.76 7.49 -6.01
C ASN A 142 -24.83 6.87 -7.41
N ILE A 143 -23.69 6.47 -7.99
CA ILE A 143 -23.66 5.77 -9.29
C ILE A 143 -24.30 4.38 -9.15
N ALA A 144 -23.95 3.64 -8.10
CA ALA A 144 -24.51 2.32 -7.82
C ALA A 144 -26.03 2.39 -7.57
N ASP A 145 -26.50 3.36 -6.76
CA ASP A 145 -27.91 3.56 -6.46
C ASP A 145 -28.72 3.87 -7.73
N ARG A 146 -28.18 4.71 -8.61
CA ARG A 146 -28.82 5.04 -9.89
C ARG A 146 -28.86 3.83 -10.82
N ALA A 147 -27.75 3.11 -10.95
CA ALA A 147 -27.73 1.90 -11.78
C ALA A 147 -28.71 0.85 -11.28
N PHE A 148 -28.85 0.69 -9.96
CA PHE A 148 -29.82 -0.21 -9.37
C PHE A 148 -31.27 0.26 -9.61
N ALA A 149 -31.55 1.55 -9.44
CA ALA A 149 -32.86 2.13 -9.71
C ALA A 149 -33.27 1.94 -11.19
N ASP A 150 -32.32 2.13 -12.10
CA ASP A 150 -32.54 1.93 -13.55
C ASP A 150 -32.80 0.44 -13.90
N LEU A 151 -32.21 -0.50 -13.14
CA LEU A 151 -32.40 -1.93 -13.34
C LEU A 151 -33.74 -2.46 -12.84
N LEU A 152 -34.25 -1.89 -11.70
CA LEU A 152 -35.47 -2.39 -11.04
C LEU A 152 -36.69 -2.62 -11.96
N PRO A 153 -37.02 -1.73 -12.94
CA PRO A 153 -38.15 -1.93 -13.85
C PRO A 153 -38.02 -3.17 -14.77
N TYR A 154 -36.80 -3.67 -14.95
CA TYR A 154 -36.53 -4.82 -15.82
C TYR A 154 -36.56 -6.15 -15.06
N ILE A 155 -36.51 -6.14 -13.73
CA ILE A 155 -36.60 -7.35 -12.90
C ILE A 155 -38.05 -7.82 -12.83
N LYS A 156 -38.41 -8.79 -13.68
CA LYS A 156 -39.76 -9.34 -13.78
C LYS A 156 -39.70 -10.88 -13.83
N PRO A 157 -40.76 -11.60 -13.41
CA PRO A 157 -40.84 -13.05 -13.58
C PRO A 157 -40.56 -13.47 -15.01
N GLY A 158 -39.67 -14.43 -15.23
CA GLY A 158 -39.33 -14.97 -16.55
C GLY A 158 -38.16 -14.25 -17.24
N VAL A 159 -37.60 -13.21 -16.68
CA VAL A 159 -36.37 -12.58 -17.18
C VAL A 159 -35.17 -13.37 -16.62
N THR A 160 -34.23 -13.71 -17.50
CA THR A 160 -32.94 -14.33 -17.15
C THR A 160 -31.89 -13.26 -16.85
N GLU A 161 -30.81 -13.65 -16.18
CA GLU A 161 -29.63 -12.78 -15.94
C GLU A 161 -29.02 -12.31 -17.27
#